data_1af69fd48275b4a6ac95e9336adc75cd
#
_entry.id   1af69fd48275b4a6ac95e9336adc75cd
#
_cell.length_a   1.000
_cell.length_b   1.000
_cell.length_c   1.000
_cell.angle_alpha   90.00
_cell.angle_beta   90.00
_cell.angle_gamma   90.00
#
_symmetry.space_group_name_H-M   'P 1'
#
loop_
_entity.id
_entity.type
_entity.pdbx_description
1 polymer ?
#
loop_
_entity_poly.entity_id
_entity_poly.type
_entity_poly.pdbx_seq_one_letter_code
_entity_poly.pdbx_strand_id
1 'polypeptide(L)'
;MPPFTHRAPGVIGAAVDTPGVRAELICDGIHIHPSVVRATFALFGAERVILISDSLRATGMPDGKYPFGGQEIVVCGNRATMADDPNTLAGSVTSLMGCLRQAVSFGIPLADAVRAASYNPA
;
A
#
# COMPACT_ATOMS: atom_id res chain seq x y z
N MET A 1 -9.84 -4.28 7.61
CA MET A 1 -9.57 -3.29 8.71
C MET A 1 -10.78 -2.38 8.85
N PRO A 2 -11.28 -2.11 10.06
CA PRO A 2 -12.39 -1.16 10.27
C PRO A 2 -12.04 0.25 9.77
N PRO A 3 -13.02 1.03 9.28
CA PRO A 3 -12.76 2.37 8.79
C PRO A 3 -12.39 3.33 9.92
N PHE A 4 -11.57 4.33 9.59
CA PHE A 4 -11.25 5.46 10.47
C PHE A 4 -12.42 6.45 10.47
N THR A 5 -13.21 6.48 11.55
CA THR A 5 -14.37 7.37 11.66
C THR A 5 -14.20 8.40 12.77
N HIS A 6 -14.92 9.52 12.69
CA HIS A 6 -14.78 10.66 13.59
C HIS A 6 -15.14 10.38 15.08
N ARG A 7 -15.89 9.30 15.36
CA ARG A 7 -16.26 8.89 16.74
C ARG A 7 -15.70 7.51 17.12
N ALA A 8 -15.21 6.74 16.16
CA ALA A 8 -14.60 5.44 16.36
C ALA A 8 -13.37 5.34 15.45
N PRO A 9 -12.24 5.95 15.85
CA PRO A 9 -11.04 6.01 15.02
C PRO A 9 -10.34 4.63 14.85
N GLY A 10 -10.68 3.66 15.68
CA GLY A 10 -10.22 2.29 15.56
C GLY A 10 -8.70 2.15 15.65
N VAL A 11 -8.18 1.13 14.98
CA VAL A 11 -6.74 0.82 15.00
C VAL A 11 -5.89 1.95 14.38
N ILE A 12 -6.43 2.68 13.39
CA ILE A 12 -5.70 3.80 12.77
C ILE A 12 -5.49 4.92 13.79
N GLY A 13 -6.54 5.32 14.51
CA GLY A 13 -6.43 6.34 15.55
C GLY A 13 -5.49 5.92 16.68
N ALA A 14 -5.62 4.69 17.17
CA ALA A 14 -4.72 4.15 18.19
C ALA A 14 -3.24 4.16 17.73
N ALA A 15 -2.98 3.81 16.47
CA ALA A 15 -1.63 3.81 15.91
C ALA A 15 -1.06 5.24 15.77
N VAL A 16 -1.91 6.21 15.38
CA VAL A 16 -1.50 7.63 15.30
C VAL A 16 -1.10 8.15 16.68
N ASP A 17 -1.91 7.85 17.70
CA ASP A 17 -1.72 8.35 19.06
C ASP A 17 -0.61 7.62 19.84
N THR A 18 -0.14 6.47 19.33
CA THR A 18 0.91 5.68 20.00
C THR A 18 2.30 6.06 19.44
N PRO A 19 3.19 6.66 20.26
CA PRO A 19 4.55 6.96 19.85
C PRO A 19 5.30 5.70 19.42
N GLY A 20 6.10 5.79 18.35
CA GLY A 20 6.93 4.68 17.85
C GLY A 20 6.20 3.68 16.96
N VAL A 21 4.87 3.68 16.91
CA VAL A 21 4.13 2.86 15.94
C VAL A 21 4.35 3.41 14.54
N ARG A 22 4.68 2.54 13.59
CA ARG A 22 4.85 2.86 12.18
C ARG A 22 3.70 2.27 11.37
N ALA A 23 3.34 2.93 10.28
CA ALA A 23 2.29 2.50 9.37
C ALA A 23 2.90 1.98 8.07
N GLU A 24 2.69 0.71 7.76
CA GLU A 24 2.97 0.16 6.44
C GLU A 24 1.86 0.58 5.47
N LEU A 25 2.25 1.05 4.29
CA LEU A 25 1.35 1.63 3.30
C LEU A 25 1.65 1.06 1.91
N ILE A 26 0.69 0.33 1.34
CA ILE A 26 0.75 -0.12 -0.07
C ILE A 26 0.44 1.08 -0.96
N CYS A 27 1.42 1.56 -1.70
CA CYS A 27 1.28 2.75 -2.54
C CYS A 27 1.41 2.42 -4.03
N ASP A 28 0.59 1.48 -4.50
CA ASP A 28 0.55 1.03 -5.89
C ASP A 28 -0.45 1.81 -6.77
N GLY A 29 -1.26 2.69 -6.15
CA GLY A 29 -2.31 3.46 -6.83
C GLY A 29 -3.62 2.69 -7.02
N ILE A 30 -3.70 1.45 -6.52
CA ILE A 30 -4.87 0.57 -6.61
C ILE A 30 -5.51 0.36 -5.23
N HIS A 31 -4.70 -0.04 -4.24
CA HIS A 31 -5.17 -0.38 -2.89
C HIS A 31 -5.63 0.86 -2.11
N ILE A 32 -4.91 1.96 -2.23
CA ILE A 32 -5.12 3.15 -1.40
C ILE A 32 -5.33 4.39 -2.28
N HIS A 33 -6.42 5.10 -2.02
CA HIS A 33 -6.73 6.34 -2.74
C HIS A 33 -5.66 7.42 -2.46
N PRO A 34 -5.27 8.26 -3.44
CA PRO A 34 -4.23 9.29 -3.28
C PRO A 34 -4.44 10.23 -2.08
N SER A 35 -5.69 10.61 -1.80
CA SER A 35 -6.01 11.45 -0.63
C SER A 35 -5.73 10.74 0.69
N VAL A 36 -5.93 9.41 0.76
CA VAL A 36 -5.64 8.61 1.96
C VAL A 36 -4.13 8.44 2.12
N VAL A 37 -3.37 8.28 1.02
CA VAL A 37 -1.91 8.28 1.07
C VAL A 37 -1.39 9.59 1.68
N ARG A 38 -1.84 10.75 1.18
CA ARG A 38 -1.45 12.05 1.74
C ARG A 38 -1.87 12.22 3.20
N ALA A 39 -3.08 11.79 3.56
CA ALA A 39 -3.57 11.84 4.94
C ALA A 39 -2.72 10.97 5.87
N THR A 40 -2.28 9.78 5.43
CA THR A 40 -1.40 8.91 6.21
C THR A 40 -0.06 9.60 6.51
N PHE A 41 0.58 10.20 5.50
CA PHE A 41 1.81 10.97 5.72
C PHE A 41 1.58 12.18 6.65
N ALA A 42 0.44 12.86 6.54
CA ALA A 42 0.11 13.99 7.43
C ALA A 42 -0.15 13.56 8.88
N LEU A 43 -0.79 12.41 9.10
CA LEU A 43 -1.12 11.91 10.44
C LEU A 43 0.08 11.28 11.15
N PHE A 44 0.91 10.51 10.44
CA PHE A 44 2.02 9.77 11.03
C PHE A 44 3.35 10.53 10.97
N GLY A 45 3.48 11.51 10.08
CA GLY A 45 4.77 12.09 9.72
C GLY A 45 5.58 11.16 8.82
N ALA A 46 6.50 11.74 8.05
CA ALA A 46 7.31 10.97 7.09
C ALA A 46 8.20 9.91 7.76
N GLU A 47 8.55 10.09 9.03
CA GLU A 47 9.41 9.19 9.81
C GLU A 47 8.70 7.92 10.29
N ARG A 48 7.38 7.91 10.30
CA ARG A 48 6.59 6.76 10.77
C ARG A 48 5.82 6.03 9.66
N VAL A 49 5.97 6.46 8.40
CA VAL A 49 5.39 5.75 7.25
C VAL A 49 6.45 4.84 6.63
N ILE A 50 6.05 3.61 6.32
CA ILE A 50 6.84 2.62 5.58
C ILE A 50 6.10 2.32 4.29
N LEU A 51 6.70 2.60 3.14
CA LEU A 51 6.15 2.16 1.87
C LEU A 51 6.46 0.68 1.67
N ILE A 52 5.43 -0.08 1.37
CA ILE A 52 5.54 -1.49 0.99
C ILE A 52 4.88 -1.71 -0.37
N SER A 53 5.32 -2.73 -1.08
CA SER A 53 4.72 -3.11 -2.36
C SER A 53 3.63 -4.16 -2.21
N ASP A 54 3.73 -5.03 -1.21
CA ASP A 54 2.90 -6.23 -1.09
C ASP A 54 2.88 -7.04 -2.40
N SER A 55 4.04 -7.15 -3.04
CA SER A 55 4.20 -7.75 -4.37
C SER A 55 3.97 -9.25 -4.35
N LEU A 56 3.10 -9.70 -5.24
CA LEU A 56 2.88 -11.11 -5.50
C LEU A 56 4.01 -11.71 -6.36
N ARG A 57 4.15 -13.03 -6.34
CA ARG A 57 5.07 -13.76 -7.25
C ARG A 57 4.78 -13.52 -8.74
N ALA A 58 3.59 -13.06 -9.08
CA ALA A 58 3.19 -12.71 -10.44
C ALA A 58 3.67 -11.31 -10.87
N THR A 59 4.36 -10.57 -10.01
CA THR A 59 4.89 -9.23 -10.35
C THR A 59 5.89 -9.33 -11.50
N GLY A 60 5.66 -8.55 -12.55
CA GLY A 60 6.48 -8.57 -13.77
C GLY A 60 6.17 -9.71 -14.75
N MET A 61 5.19 -10.55 -14.44
CA MET A 61 4.67 -11.56 -15.35
C MET A 61 3.62 -10.98 -16.29
N PRO A 62 3.35 -11.61 -17.45
CA PRO A 62 2.26 -11.21 -18.35
C PRO A 62 0.89 -11.27 -17.67
N ASP A 63 -0.10 -10.61 -18.26
CA ASP A 63 -1.51 -10.78 -17.85
C ASP A 63 -1.92 -12.25 -17.95
N GLY A 64 -2.67 -12.72 -16.95
CA GLY A 64 -3.08 -14.11 -16.90
C GLY A 64 -3.47 -14.58 -15.50
N LYS A 65 -3.64 -15.90 -15.37
CA LYS A 65 -3.99 -16.56 -14.12
C LYS A 65 -2.75 -17.16 -13.46
N TYR A 66 -2.65 -17.02 -12.15
CA TYR A 66 -1.52 -17.51 -11.36
C TYR A 66 -1.98 -18.16 -10.05
N PRO A 67 -1.28 -19.18 -9.57
CA PRO A 67 -1.59 -19.81 -8.29
C PRO A 67 -1.19 -18.88 -7.12
N PHE A 68 -2.03 -18.82 -6.10
CA PHE A 68 -1.85 -18.01 -4.91
C PHE A 68 -2.44 -18.69 -3.67
N GLY A 69 -1.61 -19.30 -2.82
CA GLY A 69 -2.03 -19.85 -1.52
C GLY A 69 -3.13 -20.92 -1.59
N GLY A 70 -3.13 -21.77 -2.63
CA GLY A 70 -4.18 -22.77 -2.85
C GLY A 70 -5.40 -22.26 -3.61
N GLN A 71 -5.40 -20.99 -4.02
CA GLN A 71 -6.41 -20.35 -4.86
C GLN A 71 -5.79 -19.87 -6.18
N GLU A 72 -6.59 -19.27 -7.04
CA GLU A 72 -6.12 -18.58 -8.25
C GLU A 72 -6.32 -17.08 -8.14
N ILE A 73 -5.40 -16.33 -8.74
CA ILE A 73 -5.54 -14.91 -8.98
C ILE A 73 -5.52 -14.62 -10.49
N VAL A 74 -6.11 -13.50 -10.86
CA VAL A 74 -6.08 -12.95 -12.23
C VAL A 74 -5.29 -11.64 -12.20
N VAL A 75 -4.24 -11.56 -13.02
CA VAL A 75 -3.48 -10.34 -13.26
C VAL A 75 -3.96 -9.71 -14.56
N CYS A 76 -4.31 -8.43 -14.50
CA CYS A 76 -4.65 -7.62 -15.66
C CYS A 76 -4.04 -6.22 -15.51
N GLY A 77 -3.04 -5.92 -16.32
CA GLY A 77 -2.24 -4.69 -16.22
C GLY A 77 -1.55 -4.57 -14.87
N ASN A 78 -1.91 -3.56 -14.08
CA ASN A 78 -1.33 -3.30 -12.76
C ASN A 78 -2.21 -3.81 -11.60
N ARG A 79 -3.22 -4.63 -11.88
CA ARG A 79 -4.18 -5.11 -10.88
C ARG A 79 -4.15 -6.63 -10.79
N ALA A 80 -4.16 -7.15 -9.56
CA ALA A 80 -4.39 -8.55 -9.27
C ALA A 80 -5.66 -8.70 -8.42
N THR A 81 -6.53 -9.64 -8.81
CA THR A 81 -7.78 -9.95 -8.09
C THR A 81 -7.89 -11.44 -7.86
N MET A 82 -8.71 -11.84 -6.89
CA MET A 82 -9.07 -13.23 -6.74
C MET A 82 -9.84 -13.72 -7.97
N ALA A 83 -9.58 -14.92 -8.43
CA ALA A 83 -10.23 -15.45 -9.65
C ALA A 83 -11.73 -15.73 -9.45
N ASP A 84 -12.13 -16.06 -8.22
CA ASP A 84 -13.52 -16.31 -7.82
C ASP A 84 -14.27 -15.05 -7.38
N ASP A 85 -13.54 -13.95 -7.06
CA ASP A 85 -14.14 -12.65 -6.73
C ASP A 85 -13.33 -11.49 -7.32
N PRO A 86 -13.68 -10.99 -8.51
CA PRO A 86 -12.98 -9.88 -9.16
C PRO A 86 -13.01 -8.54 -8.40
N ASN A 87 -13.82 -8.42 -7.35
CA ASN A 87 -13.87 -7.22 -6.51
C ASN A 87 -12.85 -7.27 -5.37
N THR A 88 -12.36 -8.46 -5.02
CA THR A 88 -11.34 -8.64 -3.99
C THR A 88 -9.95 -8.55 -4.61
N LEU A 89 -9.18 -7.56 -4.17
CA LEU A 89 -7.75 -7.44 -4.52
C LEU A 89 -6.94 -8.53 -3.83
N ALA A 90 -5.93 -9.03 -4.54
CA ALA A 90 -5.01 -10.04 -4.03
C ALA A 90 -3.59 -9.48 -4.07
N GLY A 91 -3.13 -8.76 -3.10
CA GLY A 91 -1.81 -8.14 -3.12
C GLY A 91 -1.51 -7.32 -4.39
N SER A 92 -0.29 -6.83 -4.56
CA SER A 92 0.06 -6.00 -5.71
C SER A 92 0.91 -6.75 -6.76
N VAL A 93 0.97 -6.17 -7.96
CA VAL A 93 1.91 -6.57 -9.03
C VAL A 93 2.89 -5.44 -9.34
N THR A 94 3.13 -4.56 -8.37
CA THR A 94 4.02 -3.40 -8.50
C THR A 94 5.31 -3.60 -7.68
N SER A 95 6.41 -3.02 -8.11
CA SER A 95 7.66 -3.02 -7.34
C SER A 95 7.67 -1.90 -6.29
N LEU A 96 8.54 -2.00 -5.27
CA LEU A 96 8.71 -0.91 -4.29
C LEU A 96 9.14 0.41 -4.96
N MET A 97 9.95 0.35 -6.02
CA MET A 97 10.29 1.54 -6.82
C MET A 97 9.04 2.12 -7.52
N GLY A 98 8.10 1.26 -7.96
CA GLY A 98 6.80 1.68 -8.48
C GLY A 98 5.99 2.41 -7.41
N CYS A 99 5.92 1.88 -6.19
CA CYS A 99 5.25 2.51 -5.06
C CYS A 99 5.85 3.88 -4.72
N LEU A 100 7.19 4.00 -4.72
CA LEU A 100 7.87 5.27 -4.47
C LEU A 100 7.49 6.31 -5.54
N ARG A 101 7.56 5.94 -6.83
CA ARG A 101 7.17 6.84 -7.93
C ARG A 101 5.70 7.26 -7.81
N GLN A 102 4.84 6.33 -7.41
CA GLN A 102 3.43 6.59 -7.23
C GLN A 102 3.18 7.55 -6.05
N ALA A 103 3.89 7.39 -4.92
CA ALA A 103 3.82 8.31 -3.80
C ALA A 103 4.20 9.74 -4.20
N VAL A 104 5.29 9.91 -4.96
CA VAL A 104 5.71 11.21 -5.50
C VAL A 104 4.65 11.79 -6.43
N SER A 105 4.05 10.98 -7.32
CA SER A 105 2.98 11.44 -8.21
C SER A 105 1.73 11.89 -7.45
N PHE A 106 1.50 11.38 -6.25
CA PHE A 106 0.41 11.78 -5.35
C PHE A 106 0.74 13.03 -4.52
N GLY A 107 1.92 13.62 -4.70
CA GLY A 107 2.34 14.86 -4.06
C GLY A 107 3.14 14.67 -2.76
N ILE A 108 3.61 13.46 -2.46
CA ILE A 108 4.56 13.25 -1.37
C ILE A 108 5.95 13.75 -1.82
N PRO A 109 6.65 14.57 -1.03
CA PRO A 109 8.00 15.02 -1.34
C PRO A 109 8.94 13.83 -1.61
N LEU A 110 9.80 13.94 -2.62
CA LEU A 110 10.71 12.85 -2.99
C LEU A 110 11.56 12.35 -1.81
N ALA A 111 12.07 13.26 -0.99
CA ALA A 111 12.88 12.90 0.18
C ALA A 111 12.09 12.04 1.19
N ASP A 112 10.81 12.38 1.42
CA ASP A 112 9.93 11.65 2.32
C ASP A 112 9.56 10.28 1.75
N ALA A 113 9.28 10.20 0.44
CA ALA A 113 8.99 8.94 -0.24
C ALA A 113 10.21 8.00 -0.22
N VAL A 114 11.42 8.52 -0.47
CA VAL A 114 12.67 7.74 -0.37
C VAL A 114 12.90 7.28 1.07
N ARG A 115 12.71 8.15 2.06
CA ARG A 115 12.84 7.81 3.47
C ARG A 115 11.88 6.68 3.85
N ALA A 116 10.62 6.78 3.45
CA ALA A 116 9.58 5.77 3.73
C ALA A 116 9.85 4.43 3.03
N ALA A 117 10.51 4.43 1.88
CA ALA A 117 10.82 3.21 1.13
C ALA A 117 12.15 2.55 1.53
N SER A 118 13.03 3.22 2.27
CA SER A 118 14.39 2.72 2.55
C SER A 118 14.83 2.88 4.00
N TYR A 119 14.86 4.09 4.53
CA TYR A 119 15.39 4.37 5.86
C TYR A 119 14.45 3.90 6.99
N ASN A 120 13.15 4.16 6.85
CA ASN A 120 12.19 3.82 7.91
C ASN A 120 12.02 2.32 8.13
N PRO A 121 12.07 1.43 7.11
CA PRO A 121 12.00 -0.01 7.32
C PRO A 121 13.30 -0.63 7.87
N ALA A 122 14.43 0.08 7.82
CA ALA A 122 15.71 -0.38 8.37
C ALA A 122 15.81 -0.13 9.86
#